data_56b34d05aad53eba0a0bf18dae642abe
#
_entry.id   56b34d05aad53eba0a0bf18dae642abe
#
_cell.length_a   1.000
_cell.length_b   1.000
_cell.length_c   1.000
_cell.angle_alpha   90.00
_cell.angle_beta   90.00
_cell.angle_gamma   90.00
#
_symmetry.space_group_name_H-M   'P 1'
#
loop_
_entity.id
_entity.type
_entity.pdbx_description
1 polymer ?
#
loop_
_entity_poly.entity_id
_entity_poly.type
_entity_poly.pdbx_seq_one_letter_code
_entity_poly.pdbx_strand_id
1 'polypeptide(L)'
;MRSKFRMLTIMATTLVMIFVFAGCGNSAKSVKGETFDGGNIEVFVPEGWKAFHGADVFGDYEEGYDPNTVSIGKGAESELDLFNKPMVHITYSGKDRTLSMPSKELYKDGKDIEDIKTSDHTWRGYTATSVGYPIAVLFTEDGDEQIQVAVTLENGDEKISLEDADVLAILEGIKVKK
;
A
#
# COMPACT_ATOMS: atom_id res chain seq x y z
N MET A 1 -47.69 10.35 19.24
CA MET A 1 -46.21 10.55 19.36
C MET A 1 -45.57 10.19 18.02
N ARG A 2 -45.18 11.19 17.22
CA ARG A 2 -44.56 10.96 15.90
C ARG A 2 -43.06 11.10 16.06
N SER A 3 -42.35 9.95 16.01
CA SER A 3 -40.87 9.88 15.97
C SER A 3 -40.39 10.38 14.61
N LYS A 4 -39.66 11.49 14.60
CA LYS A 4 -38.98 12.00 13.40
C LYS A 4 -37.64 11.27 13.28
N PHE A 5 -37.57 10.28 12.40
CA PHE A 5 -36.33 9.72 11.93
C PHE A 5 -35.58 10.81 11.16
N ARG A 6 -34.54 11.36 11.74
CA ARG A 6 -33.53 12.19 11.04
C ARG A 6 -32.56 11.26 10.35
N MET A 7 -32.79 11.08 9.06
CA MET A 7 -31.82 10.42 8.16
C MET A 7 -30.61 11.35 8.02
N LEU A 8 -29.52 11.02 8.72
CA LEU A 8 -28.25 11.72 8.61
C LEU A 8 -27.59 11.20 7.33
N THR A 9 -27.70 11.96 6.24
CA THR A 9 -26.95 11.69 5.01
C THR A 9 -25.50 12.07 5.27
N ILE A 10 -24.65 11.10 5.51
CA ILE A 10 -23.18 11.28 5.55
C ILE A 10 -22.77 11.45 4.11
N MET A 11 -22.49 12.69 3.74
CA MET A 11 -21.89 13.05 2.46
C MET A 11 -20.40 12.76 2.58
N ALA A 12 -19.96 11.57 2.15
CA ALA A 12 -18.55 11.22 2.00
C ALA A 12 -17.96 12.14 0.92
N THR A 13 -17.17 13.11 1.34
CA THR A 13 -16.45 13.99 0.43
C THR A 13 -15.22 13.23 -0.03
N THR A 14 -15.31 12.53 -1.15
CA THR A 14 -14.17 11.87 -1.80
C THR A 14 -13.23 12.95 -2.30
N LEU A 15 -12.08 13.10 -1.66
CA LEU A 15 -11.03 14.02 -2.09
C LEU A 15 -10.23 13.36 -3.21
N VAL A 16 -10.48 13.75 -4.45
CA VAL A 16 -9.69 13.29 -5.60
C VAL A 16 -8.34 13.97 -5.58
N MET A 17 -7.26 13.22 -5.41
CA MET A 17 -5.89 13.70 -5.48
C MET A 17 -5.29 13.38 -6.85
N ILE A 18 -4.44 14.27 -7.34
CA ILE A 18 -3.68 14.08 -8.58
C ILE A 18 -2.20 14.20 -8.20
N PHE A 19 -1.46 13.10 -8.34
CA PHE A 19 -0.02 13.11 -8.20
C PHE A 19 0.64 13.34 -9.55
N VAL A 20 1.58 14.27 -9.58
CA VAL A 20 2.36 14.58 -10.78
C VAL A 20 3.81 14.20 -10.51
N PHE A 21 4.28 13.16 -11.17
CA PHE A 21 5.68 12.73 -11.05
C PHE A 21 6.53 13.42 -12.10
N ALA A 22 7.51 14.19 -11.65
CA ALA A 22 8.55 14.75 -12.51
C ALA A 22 9.66 13.71 -12.70
N GLY A 23 9.42 12.70 -13.53
CA GLY A 23 10.47 11.79 -13.97
C GLY A 23 11.44 12.50 -14.92
N CYS A 24 12.74 12.31 -14.77
CA CYS A 24 13.75 12.75 -15.72
C CYS A 24 13.52 12.07 -17.08
N GLY A 25 12.88 12.75 -18.00
CA GLY A 25 12.68 12.30 -19.37
C GLY A 25 11.23 12.12 -19.78
N ASN A 26 10.67 13.10 -20.45
CA ASN A 26 9.40 13.15 -21.20
C ASN A 26 8.10 12.86 -20.45
N SER A 27 7.38 13.94 -20.14
CA SER A 27 5.98 14.03 -19.70
C SER A 27 5.71 13.49 -18.29
N ALA A 28 5.55 14.42 -17.34
CA ALA A 28 4.99 14.11 -16.02
C ALA A 28 3.66 13.37 -16.19
N LYS A 29 3.62 12.09 -15.83
CA LYS A 29 2.38 11.31 -15.80
C LYS A 29 1.64 11.68 -14.52
N SER A 30 0.45 12.24 -14.64
CA SER A 30 -0.44 12.45 -13.51
C SER A 30 -1.22 11.16 -13.25
N VAL A 31 -1.16 10.65 -12.03
CA VAL A 31 -1.98 9.52 -11.58
C VAL A 31 -3.18 10.07 -10.83
N LYS A 32 -4.38 9.67 -11.24
CA LYS A 32 -5.62 10.00 -10.55
C LYS A 32 -5.95 8.90 -9.55
N GLY A 33 -6.54 9.28 -8.42
CA GLY A 33 -6.92 8.34 -7.40
C GLY A 33 -7.54 9.04 -6.20
N GLU A 34 -7.68 8.30 -5.12
CA GLU A 34 -8.24 8.77 -3.87
C GLU A 34 -7.36 8.37 -2.68
N THR A 35 -7.56 9.00 -1.54
CA THR A 35 -6.90 8.61 -0.30
C THR A 35 -7.77 7.60 0.44
N PHE A 36 -7.16 6.52 0.89
CA PHE A 36 -7.78 5.52 1.75
C PHE A 36 -7.24 5.67 3.18
N ASP A 37 -8.14 5.76 4.14
CA ASP A 37 -7.81 5.79 5.58
C ASP A 37 -7.68 4.37 6.12
N GLY A 38 -6.44 3.92 6.35
CA GLY A 38 -6.14 2.60 6.90
C GLY A 38 -6.17 2.52 8.42
N GLY A 39 -6.43 3.64 9.11
CA GLY A 39 -6.34 3.74 10.57
C GLY A 39 -5.12 4.53 10.99
N ASN A 40 -3.99 3.90 11.29
CA ASN A 40 -2.73 4.57 11.63
C ASN A 40 -1.92 5.03 10.42
N ILE A 41 -2.29 4.58 9.24
CA ILE A 41 -1.70 5.00 7.95
C ILE A 41 -2.78 5.47 7.00
N GLU A 42 -2.43 6.44 6.16
CA GLU A 42 -3.18 6.81 4.96
C GLU A 42 -2.39 6.37 3.74
N VAL A 43 -3.09 5.98 2.68
CA VAL A 43 -2.47 5.54 1.42
C VAL A 43 -3.20 6.12 0.23
N PHE A 44 -2.46 6.42 -0.84
CA PHE A 44 -3.06 6.79 -2.11
C PHE A 44 -3.45 5.53 -2.90
N VAL A 45 -4.65 5.53 -3.46
CA VAL A 45 -5.22 4.43 -4.24
C VAL A 45 -5.48 4.93 -5.67
N PRO A 46 -4.71 4.48 -6.66
CA PRO A 46 -4.92 4.86 -8.06
C PRO A 46 -6.27 4.41 -8.62
N GLU A 47 -6.77 5.07 -9.66
CA GLU A 47 -7.93 4.59 -10.42
C GLU A 47 -7.69 3.17 -10.94
N GLY A 48 -8.68 2.29 -10.79
CA GLY A 48 -8.56 0.86 -11.17
C GLY A 48 -7.88 -0.02 -10.11
N TRP A 49 -7.53 0.55 -8.96
CA TRP A 49 -7.07 -0.19 -7.79
C TRP A 49 -8.10 -0.08 -6.66
N LYS A 50 -8.05 -1.00 -5.71
CA LYS A 50 -8.90 -0.99 -4.54
C LYS A 50 -8.12 -1.33 -3.28
N ALA A 51 -8.34 -0.54 -2.23
CA ALA A 51 -7.72 -0.76 -0.93
C ALA A 51 -8.66 -1.49 0.02
N PHE A 52 -8.05 -2.27 0.91
CA PHE A 52 -8.70 -3.04 1.96
C PHE A 52 -7.91 -2.91 3.25
N HIS A 53 -8.59 -2.87 4.38
CA HIS A 53 -7.96 -2.95 5.70
C HIS A 53 -7.30 -4.30 5.92
N GLY A 54 -6.26 -4.34 6.74
CA GLY A 54 -5.69 -5.58 7.23
C GLY A 54 -6.68 -6.35 8.10
N ALA A 55 -6.67 -7.68 8.00
CA ALA A 55 -7.51 -8.50 8.86
C ALA A 55 -6.99 -8.46 10.31
N ASP A 56 -7.88 -8.26 11.27
CA ASP A 56 -7.60 -8.46 12.69
C ASP A 56 -7.66 -9.96 13.03
N VAL A 57 -6.55 -10.64 12.79
CA VAL A 57 -6.47 -12.12 12.93
C VAL A 57 -6.58 -12.57 14.38
N PHE A 58 -6.20 -11.71 15.33
CA PHE A 58 -6.13 -12.06 16.76
C PHE A 58 -7.24 -11.43 17.60
N GLY A 59 -8.03 -10.51 17.01
CA GLY A 59 -9.06 -9.76 17.73
C GLY A 59 -8.47 -8.73 18.68
N ASP A 60 -7.33 -8.14 18.31
CA ASP A 60 -6.59 -7.19 19.13
C ASP A 60 -7.12 -5.76 19.03
N TYR A 61 -7.97 -5.46 18.03
CA TYR A 61 -8.43 -4.11 17.72
C TYR A 61 -9.95 -3.95 17.84
N GLU A 62 -10.38 -2.87 18.48
CA GLU A 62 -11.81 -2.54 18.64
C GLU A 62 -12.51 -2.26 17.31
N GLU A 63 -11.79 -1.80 16.31
CA GLU A 63 -12.27 -1.49 14.96
C GLU A 63 -12.63 -2.75 14.15
N GLY A 64 -12.15 -3.93 14.58
CA GLY A 64 -12.34 -5.19 13.88
C GLY A 64 -11.45 -5.37 12.66
N TYR A 65 -10.42 -4.53 12.50
CA TYR A 65 -9.37 -4.63 11.50
C TYR A 65 -8.04 -4.13 12.07
N ASP A 66 -6.91 -4.55 11.47
CA ASP A 66 -5.59 -4.05 11.86
C ASP A 66 -5.35 -2.64 11.27
N PRO A 67 -5.32 -1.58 12.10
CA PRO A 67 -5.15 -0.21 11.63
C PRO A 67 -3.73 0.09 11.10
N ASN A 68 -2.81 -0.84 11.23
CA ASN A 68 -1.43 -0.71 10.78
C ASN A 68 -1.18 -1.36 9.42
N THR A 69 -2.21 -1.95 8.82
CA THR A 69 -2.04 -2.77 7.61
C THR A 69 -3.07 -2.40 6.56
N VAL A 70 -2.61 -2.19 5.33
CA VAL A 70 -3.46 -1.94 4.16
C VAL A 70 -2.98 -2.79 2.99
N SER A 71 -3.91 -3.41 2.28
CA SER A 71 -3.66 -4.10 1.01
C SER A 71 -4.35 -3.39 -0.13
N ILE A 72 -3.64 -3.15 -1.24
CA ILE A 72 -4.15 -2.46 -2.42
C ILE A 72 -3.97 -3.37 -3.62
N GLY A 73 -5.07 -3.83 -4.23
CA GLY A 73 -5.05 -4.74 -5.38
C GLY A 73 -5.39 -4.04 -6.69
N LYS A 74 -4.60 -4.29 -7.74
CA LYS A 74 -4.90 -3.81 -9.09
C LYS A 74 -6.08 -4.57 -9.66
N GLY A 75 -7.14 -3.87 -10.09
CA GLY A 75 -8.34 -4.51 -10.63
C GLY A 75 -9.10 -5.41 -9.64
N ALA A 76 -8.83 -5.31 -8.33
CA ALA A 76 -9.55 -6.05 -7.32
C ALA A 76 -10.94 -5.44 -7.08
N GLU A 77 -11.95 -6.29 -6.89
CA GLU A 77 -13.30 -5.88 -6.49
C GLU A 77 -13.61 -6.31 -5.06
N SER A 78 -12.92 -7.35 -4.58
CA SER A 78 -13.06 -7.91 -3.24
C SER A 78 -11.70 -8.29 -2.63
N GLU A 79 -11.63 -8.53 -1.33
CA GLU A 79 -10.42 -9.02 -0.65
C GLU A 79 -9.94 -10.37 -1.21
N LEU A 80 -10.86 -11.21 -1.69
CA LEU A 80 -10.51 -12.51 -2.29
C LEU A 80 -9.71 -12.36 -3.58
N ASP A 81 -9.88 -11.24 -4.29
CA ASP A 81 -9.15 -10.99 -5.53
C ASP A 81 -7.66 -10.75 -5.28
N LEU A 82 -7.28 -10.34 -4.05
CA LEU A 82 -5.88 -10.15 -3.67
C LEU A 82 -5.06 -11.45 -3.79
N PHE A 83 -5.70 -12.62 -3.73
CA PHE A 83 -5.01 -13.90 -3.95
C PHE A 83 -4.66 -14.16 -5.42
N ASN A 84 -5.30 -13.47 -6.37
CA ASN A 84 -5.16 -13.72 -7.81
C ASN A 84 -4.77 -12.47 -8.62
N LYS A 85 -4.46 -11.36 -7.95
CA LYS A 85 -4.11 -10.09 -8.58
C LYS A 85 -2.77 -9.58 -8.07
N PRO A 86 -2.04 -8.78 -8.86
CA PRO A 86 -0.92 -8.01 -8.34
C PRO A 86 -1.41 -7.06 -7.24
N MET A 87 -0.63 -6.95 -6.18
CA MET A 87 -1.01 -6.13 -5.04
C MET A 87 0.18 -5.47 -4.36
N VAL A 88 -0.11 -4.42 -3.63
CA VAL A 88 0.79 -3.72 -2.71
C VAL A 88 0.25 -3.91 -1.30
N HIS A 89 1.01 -4.57 -0.44
CA HIS A 89 0.69 -4.79 0.96
C HIS A 89 1.59 -3.94 1.84
N ILE A 90 1.01 -3.10 2.67
CA ILE A 90 1.69 -2.09 3.47
C ILE A 90 1.50 -2.44 4.94
N THR A 91 2.59 -2.48 5.70
CA THR A 91 2.57 -2.71 7.14
C THR A 91 3.38 -1.62 7.85
N TYR A 92 2.78 -1.00 8.84
CA TYR A 92 3.40 -0.02 9.71
C TYR A 92 3.66 -0.62 11.09
N SER A 93 4.85 -0.42 11.63
CA SER A 93 5.19 -1.02 12.94
C SER A 93 4.82 -0.15 14.14
N GLY A 94 4.69 1.17 13.98
CA GLY A 94 4.59 2.08 15.11
C GLY A 94 5.90 2.15 15.93
N LYS A 95 5.89 2.98 16.98
CA LYS A 95 7.09 3.25 17.82
C LYS A 95 7.50 2.08 18.70
N ASP A 96 6.54 1.25 19.08
CA ASP A 96 6.74 0.18 20.06
C ASP A 96 6.94 -1.21 19.42
N ARG A 97 6.98 -1.27 18.10
CA ARG A 97 7.13 -2.52 17.36
C ARG A 97 8.27 -2.40 16.37
N THR A 98 9.06 -3.45 16.24
CA THR A 98 10.08 -3.58 15.20
C THR A 98 9.60 -4.58 14.16
N LEU A 99 9.47 -4.15 12.90
CA LEU A 99 9.23 -5.08 11.81
C LEU A 99 10.49 -5.90 11.56
N SER A 100 10.34 -7.22 11.60
CA SER A 100 11.40 -8.11 11.15
C SER A 100 11.41 -8.10 9.63
N MET A 101 12.44 -7.50 9.03
CA MET A 101 12.63 -7.54 7.59
C MET A 101 13.07 -8.94 7.18
N PRO A 102 12.33 -9.62 6.30
CA PRO A 102 12.78 -10.91 5.81
C PRO A 102 14.06 -10.71 5.00
N SER A 103 15.07 -11.53 5.27
CA SER A 103 16.29 -11.50 4.51
C SER A 103 16.05 -12.02 3.08
N LYS A 104 16.63 -11.34 2.08
CA LYS A 104 16.51 -11.76 0.67
C LYS A 104 17.04 -13.17 0.40
N GLU A 105 17.96 -13.65 1.23
CA GLU A 105 18.55 -15.00 1.16
C GLU A 105 17.54 -16.10 1.50
N LEU A 106 16.41 -15.77 2.12
CA LEU A 106 15.32 -16.70 2.38
C LEU A 106 14.48 -17.00 1.14
N TYR A 107 14.65 -16.21 0.08
CA TYR A 107 13.89 -16.31 -1.15
C TYR A 107 14.77 -16.73 -2.33
N LYS A 108 14.15 -17.22 -3.38
CA LYS A 108 14.83 -17.52 -4.63
C LYS A 108 15.08 -16.21 -5.43
N ASP A 109 16.25 -16.13 -6.07
CA ASP A 109 16.61 -15.04 -6.99
C ASP A 109 16.59 -13.63 -6.35
N GLY A 110 16.89 -13.54 -5.03
CA GLY A 110 16.93 -12.28 -4.31
C GLY A 110 17.99 -11.32 -4.84
N LYS A 111 17.57 -10.08 -5.20
CA LYS A 111 18.46 -9.01 -5.73
C LYS A 111 18.08 -7.69 -5.11
N ASP A 112 19.10 -6.96 -4.61
CA ASP A 112 18.89 -5.58 -4.15
C ASP A 112 18.44 -4.69 -5.32
N ILE A 113 17.61 -3.70 -5.00
CA ILE A 113 17.18 -2.67 -5.92
C ILE A 113 17.88 -1.35 -5.57
N GLU A 114 17.87 -0.41 -6.51
CA GLU A 114 18.23 0.98 -6.23
C GLU A 114 17.18 1.62 -5.31
N ASP A 115 17.63 2.55 -4.45
CA ASP A 115 16.73 3.29 -3.56
C ASP A 115 15.68 4.05 -4.36
N ILE A 116 14.39 3.85 -4.00
CA ILE A 116 13.28 4.62 -4.55
C ILE A 116 13.03 5.80 -3.60
N LYS A 117 13.18 7.02 -4.12
CA LYS A 117 12.98 8.24 -3.33
C LYS A 117 11.61 8.82 -3.60
N THR A 118 10.86 9.07 -2.53
CA THR A 118 9.60 9.80 -2.50
C THR A 118 9.79 11.10 -1.69
N SER A 119 8.76 11.93 -1.60
CA SER A 119 8.83 13.19 -0.84
C SER A 119 9.12 12.98 0.64
N ASP A 120 8.50 11.95 1.23
CA ASP A 120 8.55 11.72 2.68
C ASP A 120 9.48 10.54 3.06
N HIS A 121 9.82 9.64 2.10
CA HIS A 121 10.53 8.40 2.39
C HIS A 121 11.65 8.09 1.39
N THR A 122 12.61 7.30 1.84
CA THR A 122 13.57 6.60 0.99
C THR A 122 13.34 5.11 1.16
N TRP A 123 12.83 4.47 0.11
CA TRP A 123 12.53 3.04 0.09
C TRP A 123 13.75 2.25 -0.34
N ARG A 124 14.17 1.33 0.50
CA ARG A 124 15.21 0.33 0.22
C ARG A 124 14.57 -1.02 0.12
N GLY A 125 15.26 -1.96 -0.53
CA GLY A 125 14.72 -3.30 -0.59
C GLY A 125 15.33 -4.17 -1.66
N TYR A 126 14.58 -5.18 -2.02
CA TYR A 126 15.03 -6.19 -2.98
C TYR A 126 13.83 -6.76 -3.75
N THR A 127 14.12 -7.35 -4.91
CA THR A 127 13.19 -8.24 -5.62
C THR A 127 13.59 -9.70 -5.37
N ALA A 128 12.61 -10.60 -5.41
CA ALA A 128 12.83 -12.03 -5.23
C ALA A 128 11.68 -12.84 -5.83
N THR A 129 11.76 -14.16 -5.73
CA THR A 129 10.66 -15.08 -6.03
C THR A 129 10.22 -15.79 -4.74
N SER A 130 8.96 -15.59 -4.35
CA SER A 130 8.33 -16.24 -3.20
C SER A 130 7.21 -17.16 -3.67
N VAL A 131 7.28 -18.44 -3.34
CA VAL A 131 6.28 -19.47 -3.70
C VAL A 131 5.92 -19.46 -5.20
N GLY A 132 6.90 -19.11 -6.05
CA GLY A 132 6.71 -19.04 -7.50
C GLY A 132 6.26 -17.69 -8.04
N TYR A 133 5.97 -16.71 -7.19
CA TYR A 133 5.55 -15.37 -7.59
C TYR A 133 6.71 -14.37 -7.48
N PRO A 134 6.95 -13.54 -8.50
CA PRO A 134 7.86 -12.41 -8.39
C PRO A 134 7.33 -11.40 -7.39
N ILE A 135 8.17 -11.03 -6.43
CA ILE A 135 7.85 -10.06 -5.38
C ILE A 135 8.92 -8.98 -5.29
N ALA A 136 8.55 -7.84 -4.71
CA ALA A 136 9.48 -6.89 -4.15
C ALA A 136 9.15 -6.67 -2.67
N VAL A 137 10.19 -6.50 -1.85
CA VAL A 137 10.06 -6.11 -0.45
C VAL A 137 10.80 -4.81 -0.27
N LEU A 138 10.07 -3.78 0.14
CA LEU A 138 10.58 -2.43 0.36
C LEU A 138 10.40 -2.07 1.83
N PHE A 139 11.27 -1.22 2.32
CA PHE A 139 11.18 -0.70 3.69
C PHE A 139 11.78 0.68 3.80
N THR A 140 11.34 1.41 4.81
CA THR A 140 11.94 2.67 5.24
C THR A 140 12.34 2.57 6.71
N GLU A 141 13.41 3.27 7.07
CA GLU A 141 13.94 3.35 8.44
C GLU A 141 13.93 4.82 8.87
N ASP A 142 12.78 5.46 8.79
CA ASP A 142 12.63 6.87 9.18
C ASP A 142 12.41 6.99 10.69
N GLY A 143 13.52 7.05 11.44
CA GLY A 143 13.47 7.16 12.89
C GLY A 143 13.03 5.87 13.59
N ASP A 144 12.12 6.01 14.56
CA ASP A 144 11.56 4.87 15.32
C ASP A 144 10.36 4.22 14.60
N GLU A 145 9.98 4.72 13.43
CA GLU A 145 8.83 4.28 12.66
C GLU A 145 9.29 3.50 11.43
N GLN A 146 8.86 2.25 11.32
CA GLN A 146 9.19 1.39 10.20
C GLN A 146 7.94 1.10 9.37
N ILE A 147 8.07 1.25 8.06
CA ILE A 147 7.05 0.85 7.10
C ILE A 147 7.67 -0.20 6.19
N GLN A 148 6.98 -1.31 6.05
CA GLN A 148 7.30 -2.35 5.07
C GLN A 148 6.24 -2.38 4.00
N VAL A 149 6.69 -2.52 2.75
CA VAL A 149 5.81 -2.69 1.59
C VAL A 149 6.21 -3.97 0.87
N ALA A 150 5.30 -4.93 0.81
CA ALA A 150 5.45 -6.13 -0.01
C ALA A 150 4.62 -5.96 -1.28
N VAL A 151 5.26 -6.10 -2.44
CA VAL A 151 4.61 -5.96 -3.75
C VAL A 151 4.62 -7.31 -4.44
N THR A 152 3.45 -7.85 -4.76
CA THR A 152 3.32 -9.00 -5.67
C THR A 152 3.35 -8.45 -7.09
N LEU A 153 4.48 -8.63 -7.79
CA LEU A 153 4.72 -8.04 -9.10
C LEU A 153 3.97 -8.72 -10.24
N GLU A 154 3.69 -10.00 -10.08
CA GLU A 154 2.95 -10.79 -11.09
C GLU A 154 2.04 -11.79 -10.37
N ASN A 155 0.78 -11.83 -10.75
CA ASN A 155 -0.17 -12.81 -10.26
C ASN A 155 -1.27 -13.02 -11.31
N GLY A 156 -1.51 -14.27 -11.69
CA GLY A 156 -2.38 -14.59 -12.81
C GLY A 156 -1.80 -14.06 -14.14
N ASP A 157 -2.64 -13.38 -14.90
CA ASP A 157 -2.28 -12.82 -16.23
C ASP A 157 -1.85 -11.34 -16.13
N GLU A 158 -1.81 -10.79 -14.93
CA GLU A 158 -1.51 -9.37 -14.69
C GLU A 158 -0.12 -9.18 -14.08
N LYS A 159 0.52 -8.07 -14.48
CA LYS A 159 1.84 -7.66 -14.01
C LYS A 159 1.83 -6.20 -13.62
N ILE A 160 2.67 -5.88 -12.64
CA ILE A 160 3.06 -4.53 -12.27
C ILE A 160 4.57 -4.47 -12.09
N SER A 161 5.12 -3.29 -12.07
CA SER A 161 6.53 -3.07 -11.80
C SER A 161 6.72 -1.92 -10.80
N LEU A 162 7.88 -1.88 -10.14
CA LEU A 162 8.22 -0.79 -9.24
C LEU A 162 8.37 0.57 -9.96
N GLU A 163 8.50 0.55 -11.29
CA GLU A 163 8.61 1.74 -12.14
C GLU A 163 7.24 2.22 -12.66
N ASP A 164 6.16 1.47 -12.43
CA ASP A 164 4.83 1.86 -12.84
C ASP A 164 4.40 3.12 -12.07
N ALA A 165 3.83 4.08 -12.80
CA ALA A 165 3.37 5.34 -12.21
C ALA A 165 2.39 5.14 -11.05
N ASP A 166 1.52 4.13 -11.15
CA ASP A 166 0.56 3.78 -10.09
C ASP A 166 1.27 3.29 -8.84
N VAL A 167 2.27 2.40 -8.97
CA VAL A 167 3.04 1.87 -7.84
C VAL A 167 3.85 2.99 -7.18
N LEU A 168 4.49 3.84 -7.97
CA LEU A 168 5.20 5.01 -7.45
C LEU A 168 4.27 5.98 -6.74
N ALA A 169 3.04 6.19 -7.26
CA ALA A 169 2.03 7.03 -6.62
C ALA A 169 1.55 6.45 -5.28
N ILE A 170 1.40 5.12 -5.19
CA ILE A 170 1.10 4.46 -3.92
C ILE A 170 2.22 4.71 -2.91
N LEU A 171 3.49 4.47 -3.28
CA LEU A 171 4.65 4.69 -2.39
C LEU A 171 4.78 6.14 -1.94
N GLU A 172 4.54 7.12 -2.84
CA GLU A 172 4.53 8.56 -2.53
C GLU A 172 3.41 8.94 -1.57
N GLY A 173 2.25 8.27 -1.66
CA GLY A 173 1.06 8.59 -0.90
C GLY A 173 0.94 7.89 0.45
N ILE A 174 1.94 7.09 0.87
CA ILE A 174 1.94 6.45 2.19
C ILE A 174 2.30 7.51 3.23
N LYS A 175 1.42 7.68 4.23
CA LYS A 175 1.60 8.64 5.34
C LYS A 175 1.22 8.00 6.67
N VAL A 176 2.06 8.19 7.67
CA VAL A 176 1.75 7.81 9.05
C VAL A 176 0.89 8.92 9.66
N LYS A 177 -0.22 8.54 10.26
CA LYS A 177 -1.08 9.46 11.01
C LYS A 177 -0.51 9.66 12.41
N LYS A 178 -0.40 10.92 12.81
CA LYS A 178 0.11 11.34 14.12
C LYS A 178 -1.03 11.51 15.13
#